data_af1f45f097351eb6eb0d249320751ec4
#
_entry.id   af1f45f097351eb6eb0d249320751ec4
#
_cell.length_a   1.000
_cell.length_b   1.000
_cell.length_c   1.000
_cell.angle_alpha   90.00
_cell.angle_beta   90.00
_cell.angle_gamma   90.00
#
_symmetry.space_group_name_H-M   'P 1'
#
loop_
_entity.id
_entity.type
_entity.pdbx_description
1 polymer ?
#
loop_
_entity_poly.entity_id
_entity_poly.type
_entity_poly.pdbx_seq_one_letter_code
_entity_poly.pdbx_strand_id
1 'polypeptide(L)'
;MATPADLSALSRQVEQLANEVGRLNDVQAIRKLQHAYGYYLDKCLYDEVVDLFADDGEVRFMGGAFKGKPGLRRLYCERFRKSFTGGHNGPVYGFLLDHLQLQDIVDVAPDRNTARARFRCLMQAGSHETKQDAPAHLPSQWWEGGIYENEYVRENGVWKIKVCNYNVVYHGMFDKGWAHTPVRFVQFFTETYPKNPAGPDTLIEPKPVIWPETSVVPFHYEHPVTGKRWQPT
;
A
#
# COMPACT_ATOMS: atom_id res chain seq x y z
N MET A 1 32.39 -9.38 43.67
CA MET A 1 31.08 -8.70 43.69
C MET A 1 31.13 -7.61 42.61
N ALA A 2 30.08 -7.45 41.80
CA ALA A 2 30.03 -6.38 40.79
C ALA A 2 30.00 -5.02 41.48
N THR A 3 30.72 -4.06 40.91
CA THR A 3 30.72 -2.68 41.43
C THR A 3 29.43 -1.94 41.01
N PRO A 4 29.04 -0.85 41.68
CA PRO A 4 27.93 -0.01 41.23
C PRO A 4 28.10 0.49 39.78
N ALA A 5 29.34 0.74 39.35
CA ALA A 5 29.67 1.11 37.98
C ALA A 5 29.37 -0.04 36.97
N ASP A 6 29.69 -1.28 37.32
CA ASP A 6 29.41 -2.46 36.51
C ASP A 6 27.92 -2.70 36.37
N LEU A 7 27.14 -2.52 37.45
CA LEU A 7 25.67 -2.63 37.43
C LEU A 7 25.02 -1.56 36.54
N SER A 8 25.53 -0.32 36.61
CA SER A 8 25.06 0.78 35.77
C SER A 8 25.37 0.54 34.29
N ALA A 9 26.55 0.00 34.00
CA ALA A 9 26.92 -0.36 32.62
C ALA A 9 26.01 -1.50 32.08
N LEU A 10 25.77 -2.53 32.87
CA LEU A 10 24.88 -3.62 32.53
C LEU A 10 23.44 -3.16 32.29
N SER A 11 22.90 -2.27 33.14
CA SER A 11 21.56 -1.68 32.96
C SER A 11 21.44 -0.98 31.61
N ARG A 12 22.42 -0.15 31.24
CA ARG A 12 22.44 0.52 29.92
C ARG A 12 22.47 -0.45 28.76
N GLN A 13 23.26 -1.53 28.85
CA GLN A 13 23.31 -2.57 27.81
C GLN A 13 21.96 -3.29 27.68
N VAL A 14 21.31 -3.61 28.80
CA VAL A 14 19.98 -4.24 28.77
C VAL A 14 18.95 -3.32 28.13
N GLU A 15 18.96 -2.02 28.44
CA GLU A 15 18.07 -1.04 27.82
C GLU A 15 18.31 -0.92 26.30
N GLN A 16 19.57 -0.89 25.87
CA GLN A 16 19.92 -0.86 24.45
C GLN A 16 19.42 -2.11 23.73
N LEU A 17 19.70 -3.31 24.26
CA LEU A 17 19.22 -4.57 23.69
C LEU A 17 17.70 -4.64 23.65
N ALA A 18 17.02 -4.21 24.71
CA ALA A 18 15.55 -4.17 24.74
C ALA A 18 14.98 -3.25 23.65
N ASN A 19 15.63 -2.10 23.40
CA ASN A 19 15.23 -1.21 22.31
C ASN A 19 15.47 -1.80 20.93
N GLU A 20 16.63 -2.44 20.71
CA GLU A 20 16.94 -3.13 19.44
C GLU A 20 15.97 -4.27 19.15
N VAL A 21 15.72 -5.14 20.13
CA VAL A 21 14.71 -6.21 20.02
C VAL A 21 13.33 -5.62 19.73
N GLY A 22 12.97 -4.53 20.41
CA GLY A 22 11.74 -3.83 20.19
C GLY A 22 11.60 -3.32 18.75
N ARG A 23 12.65 -2.72 18.17
CA ARG A 23 12.66 -2.27 16.77
C ARG A 23 12.52 -3.44 15.79
N LEU A 24 13.20 -4.56 16.02
CA LEU A 24 13.04 -5.76 15.20
C LEU A 24 11.60 -6.29 15.23
N ASN A 25 10.98 -6.30 16.41
CA ASN A 25 9.57 -6.68 16.56
C ASN A 25 8.64 -5.71 15.81
N ASP A 26 8.91 -4.41 15.85
CA ASP A 26 8.13 -3.40 15.12
C ASP A 26 8.24 -3.61 13.60
N VAL A 27 9.43 -3.90 13.07
CA VAL A 27 9.63 -4.28 11.66
C VAL A 27 8.77 -5.47 11.28
N GLN A 28 8.76 -6.54 12.10
CA GLN A 28 7.94 -7.73 11.85
C GLN A 28 6.43 -7.42 11.91
N ALA A 29 6.01 -6.57 12.85
CA ALA A 29 4.62 -6.16 12.97
C ALA A 29 4.15 -5.37 11.73
N ILE A 30 4.98 -4.45 11.22
CA ILE A 30 4.69 -3.68 10.01
C ILE A 30 4.64 -4.59 8.77
N ARG A 31 5.57 -5.53 8.62
CA ARG A 31 5.54 -6.56 7.57
C ARG A 31 4.23 -7.35 7.61
N LYS A 32 3.86 -7.87 8.80
CA LYS A 32 2.61 -8.60 8.99
C LYS A 32 1.40 -7.75 8.62
N LEU A 33 1.36 -6.49 9.01
CA LEU A 33 0.29 -5.55 8.69
C LEU A 33 0.15 -5.36 7.18
N GLN A 34 1.27 -5.12 6.46
CA GLN A 34 1.25 -4.96 5.00
C GLN A 34 0.86 -6.24 4.27
N HIS A 35 1.35 -7.39 4.72
CA HIS A 35 0.97 -8.68 4.13
C HIS A 35 -0.51 -8.98 4.37
N ALA A 36 -1.05 -8.69 5.57
CA ALA A 36 -2.48 -8.83 5.85
C ALA A 36 -3.33 -7.92 4.95
N TYR A 37 -2.89 -6.68 4.70
CA TYR A 37 -3.51 -5.79 3.72
C TYR A 37 -3.63 -6.45 2.34
N GLY A 38 -2.53 -7.04 1.81
CA GLY A 38 -2.56 -7.78 0.54
C GLY A 38 -3.57 -8.92 0.57
N TYR A 39 -3.51 -9.81 1.56
CA TYR A 39 -4.42 -10.96 1.66
C TYR A 39 -5.89 -10.57 1.78
N TYR A 40 -6.23 -9.51 2.53
CA TYR A 40 -7.61 -9.03 2.62
C TYR A 40 -8.07 -8.42 1.31
N LEU A 41 -7.20 -7.62 0.67
CA LEU A 41 -7.50 -7.01 -0.63
C LEU A 41 -7.75 -8.06 -1.71
N ASP A 42 -6.91 -9.12 -1.77
CA ASP A 42 -7.03 -10.23 -2.73
C ASP A 42 -8.34 -11.00 -2.61
N LYS A 43 -8.90 -11.04 -1.42
CA LYS A 43 -10.20 -11.70 -1.17
C LYS A 43 -11.36 -10.71 -1.10
N CYS A 44 -11.14 -9.46 -1.56
CA CYS A 44 -12.17 -8.42 -1.57
C CYS A 44 -12.84 -8.21 -0.20
N LEU A 45 -12.09 -8.43 0.89
CA LEU A 45 -12.52 -8.20 2.27
C LEU A 45 -12.31 -6.72 2.62
N TYR A 46 -13.08 -5.86 1.99
CA TYR A 46 -12.85 -4.41 1.99
C TYR A 46 -13.11 -3.74 3.34
N ASP A 47 -14.02 -4.26 4.15
CA ASP A 47 -14.24 -3.77 5.51
C ASP A 47 -13.00 -4.04 6.37
N GLU A 48 -12.43 -5.24 6.27
CA GLU A 48 -11.19 -5.66 6.95
C GLU A 48 -9.98 -4.86 6.48
N VAL A 49 -9.93 -4.52 5.17
CA VAL A 49 -8.88 -3.61 4.66
C VAL A 49 -8.97 -2.24 5.34
N VAL A 50 -10.17 -1.64 5.43
CA VAL A 50 -10.35 -0.33 6.07
C VAL A 50 -9.95 -0.36 7.54
N ASP A 51 -10.15 -1.48 8.25
CA ASP A 51 -9.83 -1.60 9.67
C ASP A 51 -8.32 -1.61 9.96
N LEU A 52 -7.48 -1.90 8.96
CA LEU A 52 -6.01 -1.83 9.10
C LEU A 52 -5.46 -0.40 9.20
N PHE A 53 -6.26 0.62 8.88
CA PHE A 53 -5.83 2.01 8.85
C PHE A 53 -6.09 2.73 10.16
N ALA A 54 -5.28 3.76 10.43
CA ALA A 54 -5.59 4.78 11.42
C ALA A 54 -6.89 5.53 11.05
N ASP A 55 -7.56 6.15 12.03
CA ASP A 55 -8.84 6.83 11.78
C ASP A 55 -8.70 7.99 10.79
N ASP A 56 -7.57 8.69 10.83
CA ASP A 56 -7.16 9.74 9.90
C ASP A 56 -6.21 9.23 8.81
N GLY A 57 -6.27 7.92 8.51
CA GLY A 57 -5.46 7.30 7.46
C GLY A 57 -5.78 7.80 6.06
N GLU A 58 -4.87 7.61 5.13
CA GLU A 58 -4.98 8.07 3.74
C GLU A 58 -4.58 6.97 2.77
N VAL A 59 -5.29 6.88 1.64
CA VAL A 59 -4.85 6.09 0.47
C VAL A 59 -4.61 7.04 -0.69
N ARG A 60 -3.43 6.91 -1.31
CA ARG A 60 -3.06 7.56 -2.58
C ARG A 60 -3.09 6.52 -3.69
N PHE A 61 -4.01 6.72 -4.63
CA PHE A 61 -4.22 5.78 -5.73
C PHE A 61 -4.66 6.51 -6.99
N MET A 62 -4.04 6.20 -8.13
CA MET A 62 -4.40 6.72 -9.46
C MET A 62 -4.64 8.23 -9.51
N GLY A 63 -3.76 9.01 -8.86
CA GLY A 63 -3.81 10.48 -8.86
C GLY A 63 -4.85 11.08 -7.91
N GLY A 64 -5.46 10.29 -7.04
CA GLY A 64 -6.39 10.73 -6.01
C GLY A 64 -5.93 10.37 -4.61
N ALA A 65 -6.26 11.19 -3.62
CA ALA A 65 -6.07 10.92 -2.20
C ALA A 65 -7.43 10.79 -1.50
N PHE A 66 -7.63 9.66 -0.83
CA PHE A 66 -8.82 9.31 -0.04
C PHE A 66 -8.47 9.40 1.43
N LYS A 67 -9.15 10.27 2.19
CA LYS A 67 -8.73 10.66 3.53
C LYS A 67 -9.71 10.23 4.61
N GLY A 68 -9.14 9.75 5.73
CA GLY A 68 -9.88 9.26 6.88
C GLY A 68 -10.79 8.07 6.56
N LYS A 69 -11.41 7.50 7.57
CA LYS A 69 -12.32 6.35 7.38
C LYS A 69 -13.42 6.60 6.32
N PRO A 70 -14.02 7.79 6.21
CA PRO A 70 -15.00 8.05 5.13
C PRO A 70 -14.41 7.94 3.72
N GLY A 71 -13.22 8.52 3.48
CA GLY A 71 -12.52 8.42 2.20
C GLY A 71 -12.10 6.99 1.88
N LEU A 72 -11.54 6.29 2.86
CA LEU A 72 -11.18 4.88 2.73
C LEU A 72 -12.37 4.00 2.35
N ARG A 73 -13.52 4.19 3.01
CA ARG A 73 -14.75 3.47 2.67
C ARG A 73 -15.26 3.79 1.27
N ARG A 74 -15.16 5.04 0.81
CA ARG A 74 -15.50 5.39 -0.58
C ARG A 74 -14.67 4.62 -1.59
N LEU A 75 -13.35 4.50 -1.36
CA LEU A 75 -12.48 3.75 -2.27
C LEU A 75 -12.77 2.25 -2.22
N TYR A 76 -12.66 1.64 -1.03
CA TYR A 76 -12.72 0.19 -0.88
C TYR A 76 -14.15 -0.35 -0.90
N CYS A 77 -15.04 0.21 -0.06
CA CYS A 77 -16.36 -0.36 0.14
C CYS A 77 -17.40 0.12 -0.87
N GLU A 78 -17.23 1.32 -1.46
CA GLU A 78 -18.18 1.81 -2.46
C GLU A 78 -17.66 1.63 -3.88
N ARG A 79 -16.41 2.02 -4.17
CA ARG A 79 -15.87 1.92 -5.52
C ARG A 79 -15.44 0.49 -5.86
N PHE A 80 -14.48 -0.09 -5.15
CA PHE A 80 -13.93 -1.40 -5.49
C PHE A 80 -14.95 -2.52 -5.27
N ARG A 81 -15.66 -2.51 -4.16
CA ARG A 81 -16.71 -3.50 -3.87
C ARG A 81 -17.78 -3.53 -4.95
N LYS A 82 -18.27 -2.36 -5.40
CA LYS A 82 -19.25 -2.31 -6.51
C LYS A 82 -18.66 -2.78 -7.83
N SER A 83 -17.42 -2.35 -8.16
CA SER A 83 -16.79 -2.65 -9.44
C SER A 83 -16.39 -4.12 -9.58
N PHE A 84 -15.91 -4.75 -8.52
CA PHE A 84 -15.32 -6.08 -8.60
C PHE A 84 -16.22 -7.20 -8.10
N THR A 85 -17.02 -6.93 -7.08
CA THR A 85 -17.81 -7.95 -6.40
C THR A 85 -19.31 -7.69 -6.39
N GLY A 86 -19.78 -6.69 -7.15
CA GLY A 86 -21.23 -6.38 -7.21
C GLY A 86 -21.82 -5.93 -5.88
N GLY A 87 -21.01 -5.41 -4.95
CA GLY A 87 -21.43 -4.96 -3.62
C GLY A 87 -21.20 -5.99 -2.50
N HIS A 88 -20.70 -7.19 -2.82
CA HIS A 88 -20.40 -8.22 -1.81
C HIS A 88 -19.04 -7.94 -1.12
N ASN A 89 -18.98 -8.04 0.20
CA ASN A 89 -17.71 -8.04 0.96
C ASN A 89 -17.20 -9.47 1.04
N GLY A 90 -16.21 -9.79 0.23
CA GLY A 90 -15.65 -11.13 0.10
C GLY A 90 -15.51 -11.60 -1.35
N PRO A 91 -14.91 -12.77 -1.56
CA PRO A 91 -14.66 -13.29 -2.89
C PRO A 91 -15.97 -13.64 -3.62
N VAL A 92 -15.97 -13.47 -4.93
CA VAL A 92 -17.09 -13.86 -5.80
C VAL A 92 -16.62 -14.85 -6.87
N TYR A 93 -17.54 -15.70 -7.33
CA TYR A 93 -17.23 -16.68 -8.36
C TYR A 93 -16.64 -16.04 -9.61
N GLY A 94 -15.56 -16.63 -10.10
CA GLY A 94 -14.94 -16.26 -11.36
C GLY A 94 -14.19 -14.93 -11.37
N PHE A 95 -13.98 -14.25 -10.22
CA PHE A 95 -13.13 -13.08 -10.14
C PHE A 95 -11.84 -13.39 -9.36
N LEU A 96 -10.70 -13.09 -10.00
CA LEU A 96 -9.36 -13.18 -9.41
C LEU A 96 -8.84 -11.79 -9.12
N LEU A 97 -8.30 -11.61 -7.94
CA LEU A 97 -7.46 -10.49 -7.54
C LEU A 97 -6.32 -11.05 -6.70
N ASP A 98 -5.08 -10.69 -7.00
CA ASP A 98 -3.89 -11.22 -6.33
C ASP A 98 -2.78 -10.17 -6.34
N HIS A 99 -2.43 -9.62 -5.16
CA HIS A 99 -1.43 -8.57 -4.97
C HIS A 99 -0.25 -9.11 -4.16
N LEU A 100 0.72 -9.69 -4.83
CA LEU A 100 1.95 -10.14 -4.15
C LEU A 100 2.65 -8.94 -3.53
N GLN A 101 2.84 -8.98 -2.21
CA GLN A 101 3.60 -8.00 -1.45
C GLN A 101 5.06 -8.47 -1.35
N LEU A 102 5.92 -7.95 -2.22
CA LEU A 102 7.28 -8.46 -2.40
C LEU A 102 8.30 -7.50 -1.78
N GLN A 103 9.55 -7.94 -1.69
CA GLN A 103 10.77 -7.27 -1.24
C GLN A 103 10.53 -5.93 -0.52
N ASP A 104 10.68 -5.94 0.78
CA ASP A 104 10.44 -4.78 1.62
C ASP A 104 11.73 -4.10 2.09
N ILE A 105 11.61 -2.80 2.40
CA ILE A 105 12.54 -2.03 3.22
C ILE A 105 11.70 -1.30 4.24
N VAL A 106 11.93 -1.55 5.53
CA VAL A 106 11.16 -0.99 6.65
C VAL A 106 12.07 -0.21 7.58
N ASP A 107 11.81 1.08 7.73
CA ASP A 107 12.51 1.99 8.65
C ASP A 107 11.57 2.46 9.75
N VAL A 108 11.88 2.05 10.99
CA VAL A 108 11.17 2.47 12.20
C VAL A 108 11.89 3.67 12.80
N ALA A 109 11.15 4.74 13.09
CA ALA A 109 11.69 5.93 13.75
C ALA A 109 12.31 5.62 15.12
N PRO A 110 13.27 6.41 15.61
CA PRO A 110 13.93 6.17 16.91
C PRO A 110 12.97 6.08 18.09
N ASP A 111 11.89 6.84 18.07
CA ASP A 111 10.84 6.83 19.10
C ASP A 111 9.88 5.65 19.01
N ARG A 112 9.97 4.86 17.94
CA ARG A 112 9.15 3.68 17.66
C ARG A 112 7.64 3.97 17.60
N ASN A 113 7.24 5.19 17.24
CA ASN A 113 5.85 5.60 17.09
C ASN A 113 5.43 5.75 15.63
N THR A 114 6.40 5.96 14.74
CA THR A 114 6.17 6.05 13.30
C THR A 114 7.15 5.18 12.54
N ALA A 115 6.77 4.80 11.32
CA ALA A 115 7.64 4.07 10.41
C ALA A 115 7.31 4.41 8.95
N ARG A 116 8.27 4.17 8.07
CA ARG A 116 8.09 4.17 6.63
C ARG A 116 8.49 2.82 6.07
N ALA A 117 7.79 2.38 5.04
CA ALA A 117 8.20 1.16 4.37
C ALA A 117 7.87 1.19 2.88
N ARG A 118 8.76 0.56 2.12
CA ARG A 118 8.60 0.31 0.70
C ARG A 118 8.33 -1.17 0.48
N PHE A 119 7.32 -1.47 -0.35
CA PHE A 119 7.06 -2.82 -0.84
C PHE A 119 6.88 -2.79 -2.34
N ARG A 120 7.36 -3.82 -3.03
CA ARG A 120 7.03 -4.02 -4.43
C ARG A 120 5.74 -4.82 -4.53
N CYS A 121 4.87 -4.43 -5.46
CA CYS A 121 3.67 -5.17 -5.80
C CYS A 121 3.78 -5.74 -7.22
N LEU A 122 3.39 -6.99 -7.36
CA LEU A 122 2.99 -7.57 -8.64
C LEU A 122 1.55 -8.04 -8.50
N MET A 123 0.65 -7.45 -9.27
CA MET A 123 -0.76 -7.75 -9.21
C MET A 123 -1.21 -8.48 -10.47
N GLN A 124 -2.05 -9.46 -10.28
CA GLN A 124 -2.77 -10.20 -11.30
C GLN A 124 -4.26 -10.09 -11.01
N ALA A 125 -5.03 -9.79 -12.03
CA ALA A 125 -6.47 -9.70 -11.88
C ALA A 125 -7.19 -10.14 -13.16
N GLY A 126 -8.45 -10.53 -12.98
CA GLY A 126 -9.27 -10.90 -14.13
C GLY A 126 -10.55 -11.61 -13.76
N SER A 127 -11.34 -11.88 -14.79
CA SER A 127 -12.59 -12.64 -14.67
C SER A 127 -12.51 -13.88 -15.56
N HIS A 128 -12.87 -15.03 -14.97
CA HIS A 128 -13.02 -16.26 -15.73
C HIS A 128 -14.16 -16.12 -16.74
N GLU A 129 -14.03 -16.73 -17.92
CA GLU A 129 -15.04 -16.65 -19.00
C GLU A 129 -16.44 -17.09 -18.59
N THR A 130 -16.56 -17.96 -17.58
CA THR A 130 -17.84 -18.42 -17.04
C THR A 130 -18.54 -17.40 -16.14
N LYS A 131 -17.89 -16.27 -15.78
CA LYS A 131 -18.49 -15.20 -14.99
C LYS A 131 -19.39 -14.34 -15.88
N GLN A 132 -20.73 -14.47 -15.70
CA GLN A 132 -21.72 -13.79 -16.55
C GLN A 132 -21.79 -12.28 -16.37
N ASP A 133 -21.43 -11.78 -15.16
CA ASP A 133 -21.48 -10.37 -14.76
C ASP A 133 -20.09 -9.73 -14.68
N ALA A 134 -19.15 -10.18 -15.51
CA ALA A 134 -17.81 -9.60 -15.56
C ALA A 134 -17.88 -8.11 -15.96
N PRO A 135 -17.11 -7.21 -15.31
CA PRO A 135 -17.12 -5.78 -15.60
C PRO A 135 -16.68 -5.50 -17.05
N ALA A 136 -17.59 -5.06 -17.91
CA ALA A 136 -17.33 -4.84 -19.33
C ALA A 136 -16.26 -3.78 -19.64
N HIS A 137 -15.95 -2.90 -18.68
CA HIS A 137 -14.94 -1.84 -18.83
C HIS A 137 -13.52 -2.30 -18.46
N LEU A 138 -13.37 -3.52 -17.94
CA LEU A 138 -12.07 -4.13 -17.62
C LEU A 138 -11.71 -5.20 -18.65
N PRO A 139 -10.42 -5.42 -18.93
CA PRO A 139 -9.99 -6.59 -19.69
C PRO A 139 -10.33 -7.88 -18.94
N SER A 140 -10.44 -8.99 -19.65
CA SER A 140 -10.70 -10.30 -19.04
C SER A 140 -9.60 -10.69 -18.06
N GLN A 141 -8.38 -10.26 -18.31
CA GLN A 141 -7.24 -10.45 -17.39
C GLN A 141 -6.15 -9.39 -17.66
N TRP A 142 -5.49 -8.96 -16.59
CA TRP A 142 -4.41 -7.98 -16.68
C TRP A 142 -3.39 -8.13 -15.55
N TRP A 143 -2.25 -7.50 -15.78
CA TRP A 143 -1.17 -7.39 -14.82
C TRP A 143 -0.98 -5.94 -14.41
N GLU A 144 -0.55 -5.75 -13.18
CA GLU A 144 -0.15 -4.45 -12.69
C GLU A 144 1.12 -4.60 -11.86
N GLY A 145 2.08 -3.73 -12.06
CA GLY A 145 3.25 -3.62 -11.21
C GLY A 145 3.28 -2.27 -10.53
N GLY A 146 3.62 -2.26 -9.25
CA GLY A 146 3.65 -1.03 -8.49
C GLY A 146 4.61 -1.05 -7.31
N ILE A 147 4.70 0.10 -6.65
CA ILE A 147 5.50 0.31 -5.46
C ILE A 147 4.61 0.97 -4.42
N TYR A 148 4.46 0.32 -3.28
CA TYR A 148 3.97 0.94 -2.06
C TYR A 148 5.11 1.74 -1.42
N GLU A 149 4.88 3.01 -1.12
CA GLU A 149 5.76 3.87 -0.33
C GLU A 149 4.94 4.41 0.83
N ASN A 150 4.82 3.60 1.87
CA ASN A 150 3.82 3.75 2.91
C ASN A 150 4.36 4.40 4.18
N GLU A 151 3.45 5.01 4.94
CA GLU A 151 3.71 5.49 6.31
C GLU A 151 2.83 4.73 7.29
N TYR A 152 3.39 4.46 8.46
CA TYR A 152 2.72 3.73 9.55
C TYR A 152 2.80 4.52 10.84
N VAL A 153 1.80 4.33 11.68
CA VAL A 153 1.72 4.95 13.01
C VAL A 153 1.39 3.89 14.06
N ARG A 154 1.93 4.05 15.25
CA ARG A 154 1.63 3.20 16.39
C ARG A 154 0.68 3.90 17.33
N GLU A 155 -0.55 3.41 17.43
CA GLU A 155 -1.59 3.94 18.31
C GLU A 155 -1.96 2.90 19.36
N ASN A 156 -1.90 3.27 20.62
CA ASN A 156 -2.19 2.37 21.76
C ASN A 156 -1.42 1.03 21.68
N GLY A 157 -0.15 1.09 21.25
CA GLY A 157 0.71 -0.09 21.13
C GLY A 157 0.51 -0.92 19.86
N VAL A 158 -0.44 -0.56 18.98
CA VAL A 158 -0.77 -1.29 17.75
C VAL A 158 -0.33 -0.48 16.52
N TRP A 159 0.38 -1.10 15.60
CA TRP A 159 0.74 -0.52 14.31
C TRP A 159 -0.46 -0.49 13.36
N LYS A 160 -0.67 0.65 12.72
CA LYS A 160 -1.71 0.89 11.71
C LYS A 160 -1.13 1.56 10.47
N ILE A 161 -1.79 1.40 9.34
CA ILE A 161 -1.42 2.11 8.12
C ILE A 161 -1.88 3.57 8.26
N LYS A 162 -0.94 4.51 8.17
CA LYS A 162 -1.21 5.96 8.18
C LYS A 162 -1.40 6.48 6.76
N VAL A 163 -0.49 6.14 5.85
CA VAL A 163 -0.59 6.46 4.44
C VAL A 163 -0.27 5.21 3.63
N CYS A 164 -1.22 4.74 2.85
CA CYS A 164 -0.99 3.76 1.80
C CYS A 164 -0.79 4.51 0.48
N ASN A 165 0.45 4.68 0.06
CA ASN A 165 0.81 5.39 -1.16
C ASN A 165 1.22 4.37 -2.24
N TYR A 166 0.27 3.98 -3.07
CA TYR A 166 0.49 3.01 -4.14
C TYR A 166 0.80 3.71 -5.46
N ASN A 167 2.05 3.59 -5.85
CA ASN A 167 2.56 4.12 -7.10
C ASN A 167 2.52 3.02 -8.17
N VAL A 168 1.51 3.03 -9.01
CA VAL A 168 1.43 2.13 -10.16
C VAL A 168 2.54 2.46 -11.13
N VAL A 169 3.36 1.47 -11.47
CA VAL A 169 4.47 1.61 -12.42
C VAL A 169 4.01 1.27 -13.84
N TYR A 170 3.26 0.20 -13.98
CA TYR A 170 2.70 -0.22 -15.28
C TYR A 170 1.40 -0.98 -15.12
N HIS A 171 0.57 -0.92 -16.17
CA HIS A 171 -0.50 -1.87 -16.44
C HIS A 171 -0.19 -2.65 -17.72
N GLY A 172 -0.60 -3.91 -17.77
CA GLY A 172 -0.45 -4.73 -18.96
C GLY A 172 -1.63 -5.68 -19.15
N MET A 173 -2.35 -5.57 -20.25
CA MET A 173 -3.33 -6.59 -20.64
C MET A 173 -2.61 -7.90 -20.87
N PHE A 174 -3.13 -9.02 -20.37
CA PHE A 174 -2.44 -10.31 -20.42
C PHE A 174 -2.07 -10.74 -21.84
N ASP A 175 -2.99 -10.57 -22.79
CA ASP A 175 -2.83 -10.92 -24.19
C ASP A 175 -1.88 -9.98 -24.96
N LYS A 176 -1.67 -8.76 -24.47
CA LYS A 176 -0.82 -7.73 -25.08
C LYS A 176 0.48 -7.48 -24.35
N GLY A 177 0.56 -7.89 -23.08
CA GLY A 177 1.66 -7.53 -22.20
C GLY A 177 1.80 -6.01 -22.04
N TRP A 178 2.82 -5.57 -21.32
CA TRP A 178 3.07 -4.14 -21.11
C TRP A 178 3.57 -3.39 -22.36
N ALA A 179 4.12 -4.12 -23.37
CA ALA A 179 4.66 -3.50 -24.57
C ALA A 179 3.59 -3.02 -25.55
N HIS A 180 2.41 -3.65 -25.56
CA HIS A 180 1.34 -3.39 -26.53
C HIS A 180 0.02 -2.99 -25.88
N THR A 181 -0.04 -2.88 -24.56
CA THR A 181 -1.20 -2.35 -23.85
C THR A 181 -1.36 -0.84 -24.18
N PRO A 182 -2.58 -0.37 -24.50
CA PRO A 182 -2.81 1.06 -24.71
C PRO A 182 -2.39 1.89 -23.50
N VAL A 183 -1.76 3.04 -23.79
CA VAL A 183 -1.34 3.97 -22.74
C VAL A 183 -2.55 4.39 -21.90
N ARG A 184 -2.43 4.28 -20.57
CA ARG A 184 -3.46 4.70 -19.60
C ARG A 184 -4.81 4.02 -19.82
N PHE A 185 -4.84 2.72 -20.08
CA PHE A 185 -6.12 2.02 -20.17
C PHE A 185 -6.91 2.09 -18.84
N VAL A 186 -6.23 2.25 -17.71
CA VAL A 186 -6.83 2.67 -16.42
C VAL A 186 -6.62 4.18 -16.25
N GLN A 187 -7.72 4.91 -16.09
CA GLN A 187 -7.68 6.37 -16.06
C GLN A 187 -7.40 6.92 -14.66
N PHE A 188 -6.65 8.02 -14.60
CA PHE A 188 -6.50 8.78 -13.37
C PHE A 188 -7.80 9.50 -12.99
N PHE A 189 -7.96 9.74 -11.69
CA PHE A 189 -9.04 10.58 -11.21
C PHE A 189 -8.91 12.00 -11.77
N THR A 190 -10.06 12.57 -12.17
CA THR A 190 -10.15 13.94 -12.70
C THR A 190 -11.12 14.79 -11.90
N GLU A 191 -11.93 14.16 -11.03
CA GLU A 191 -12.92 14.82 -10.20
C GLU A 191 -12.90 14.28 -8.78
N THR A 192 -13.14 15.16 -7.82
CA THR A 192 -13.21 14.85 -6.39
C THR A 192 -14.64 14.60 -5.91
N TYR A 193 -14.77 14.04 -4.73
CA TYR A 193 -16.00 14.03 -3.94
C TYR A 193 -16.35 15.50 -3.56
N PRO A 194 -17.63 15.91 -3.53
CA PRO A 194 -18.84 15.10 -3.80
C PRO A 194 -19.27 15.06 -5.29
N LYS A 195 -18.62 15.82 -6.18
CA LYS A 195 -18.96 15.83 -7.61
C LYS A 195 -18.87 14.44 -8.23
N ASN A 196 -17.81 13.68 -7.88
CA ASN A 196 -17.73 12.26 -8.12
C ASN A 196 -18.06 11.52 -6.80
N PRO A 197 -19.24 10.88 -6.64
CA PRO A 197 -19.62 10.24 -5.38
C PRO A 197 -18.66 9.17 -4.88
N ALA A 198 -17.95 8.49 -5.80
CA ALA A 198 -16.92 7.48 -5.49
C ALA A 198 -15.49 8.03 -5.70
N GLY A 199 -15.35 9.35 -5.79
CA GLY A 199 -14.07 10.02 -6.04
C GLY A 199 -13.23 10.25 -4.78
N PRO A 200 -11.95 10.66 -4.98
CA PRO A 200 -11.06 11.02 -3.90
C PRO A 200 -11.46 12.35 -3.25
N ASP A 201 -10.93 12.62 -2.07
CA ASP A 201 -11.11 13.91 -1.38
C ASP A 201 -10.30 15.02 -2.05
N THR A 202 -9.10 14.70 -2.58
CA THR A 202 -8.24 15.64 -3.31
C THR A 202 -7.57 14.94 -4.49
N LEU A 203 -7.24 15.71 -5.52
CA LEU A 203 -6.35 15.24 -6.59
C LEU A 203 -4.90 15.46 -6.19
N ILE A 204 -4.02 14.58 -6.68
CA ILE A 204 -2.56 14.65 -6.46
C ILE A 204 -1.94 15.34 -7.67
N GLU A 205 -1.14 16.36 -7.40
CA GLU A 205 -0.36 17.07 -8.43
C GLU A 205 1.13 17.13 -8.03
N PRO A 206 2.06 16.94 -8.96
CA PRO A 206 1.81 16.54 -10.35
C PRO A 206 1.20 15.13 -10.44
N LYS A 207 0.50 14.84 -11.54
CA LYS A 207 -0.08 13.52 -11.77
C LYS A 207 1.00 12.45 -11.76
N PRO A 208 0.74 11.28 -11.17
CA PRO A 208 1.68 10.17 -11.20
C PRO A 208 2.06 9.77 -12.63
N VAL A 209 3.31 9.38 -12.80
CA VAL A 209 3.86 8.89 -14.07
C VAL A 209 3.69 7.37 -14.11
N ILE A 210 3.22 6.85 -15.24
CA ILE A 210 3.00 5.43 -15.46
C ILE A 210 3.54 5.02 -16.84
N TRP A 211 4.01 3.77 -16.97
CA TRP A 211 4.48 3.21 -18.24
C TRP A 211 3.55 3.55 -19.43
N PRO A 212 4.10 3.92 -20.62
CA PRO A 212 5.51 3.88 -21.03
C PRO A 212 6.38 5.05 -20.55
N GLU A 213 5.81 6.06 -19.91
CA GLU A 213 6.60 7.04 -19.18
C GLU A 213 7.20 6.37 -17.94
N THR A 214 8.38 6.80 -17.52
CA THR A 214 9.08 6.23 -16.37
C THR A 214 9.53 7.32 -15.40
N SER A 215 9.48 7.01 -14.12
CA SER A 215 9.99 7.88 -13.06
C SER A 215 10.58 7.06 -11.93
N VAL A 216 11.36 7.72 -11.09
CA VAL A 216 11.82 7.12 -9.85
C VAL A 216 10.82 7.49 -8.75
N VAL A 217 10.17 6.50 -8.16
CA VAL A 217 9.43 6.72 -6.91
C VAL A 217 10.44 7.09 -5.83
N PRO A 218 10.33 8.26 -5.18
CA PRO A 218 11.31 8.71 -4.19
C PRO A 218 11.54 7.69 -3.08
N PHE A 219 12.80 7.55 -2.66
CA PHE A 219 13.16 6.64 -1.58
C PHE A 219 13.01 7.33 -0.22
N HIS A 220 12.38 6.67 0.77
CA HIS A 220 12.34 7.18 2.14
C HIS A 220 13.66 6.96 2.89
N TYR A 221 14.51 6.07 2.39
CA TYR A 221 15.80 5.68 2.98
C TYR A 221 17.00 6.23 2.21
N GLU A 222 18.14 6.25 2.87
CA GLU A 222 19.44 6.59 2.29
C GLU A 222 20.07 5.36 1.65
N HIS A 223 21.00 5.59 0.73
CA HIS A 223 21.75 4.50 0.09
C HIS A 223 22.52 3.68 1.15
N PRO A 224 22.29 2.37 1.26
CA PRO A 224 22.76 1.56 2.39
C PRO A 224 24.28 1.44 2.52
N VAL A 225 25.03 1.76 1.48
CA VAL A 225 26.51 1.70 1.48
C VAL A 225 27.12 3.08 1.64
N THR A 226 26.57 4.10 0.96
CA THR A 226 27.18 5.44 0.90
C THR A 226 26.54 6.44 1.85
N GLY A 227 25.39 6.16 2.43
CA GLY A 227 24.60 7.06 3.26
C GLY A 227 24.01 8.27 2.53
N LYS A 228 24.13 8.34 1.20
CA LYS A 228 23.64 9.48 0.43
C LYS A 228 22.14 9.34 0.14
N ARG A 229 21.41 10.43 0.29
CA ARG A 229 20.03 10.52 -0.21
C ARG A 229 20.03 10.65 -1.73
N TRP A 230 19.16 9.89 -2.38
CA TRP A 230 18.86 10.09 -3.78
C TRP A 230 18.17 11.43 -3.97
N GLN A 231 18.58 12.19 -4.99
CA GLN A 231 17.96 13.45 -5.40
C GLN A 231 17.47 13.30 -6.84
N PRO A 232 16.28 13.79 -7.18
CA PRO A 232 15.86 13.85 -8.58
C PRO A 232 16.83 14.75 -9.36
N THR A 233 17.23 14.30 -10.54
CA THR A 233 18.04 15.05 -11.49
C THR A 233 17.17 15.95 -12.33
#